data_067f06ba985a83da6416b13d8b9bbb02
#
_entry.id   067f06ba985a83da6416b13d8b9bbb02
#
_cell.length_a   1.000
_cell.length_b   1.000
_cell.length_c   1.000
_cell.angle_alpha   90.00
_cell.angle_beta   90.00
_cell.angle_gamma   90.00
#
_symmetry.space_group_name_H-M   'P 1'
#
loop_
_entity.id
_entity.type
_entity.pdbx_description
1 polymer ?
#
loop_
_entity_poly.entity_id
_entity_poly.type
_entity_poly.pdbx_seq_one_letter_code
_entity_poly.pdbx_strand_id
1 'polypeptide(L)'
;MTTRRIDLLGVDELEDGEMRMVWVDSSDPVVVIHQNGEFNALQGTCSHEYYELDRGFLTAGTLTCPLHMSRFDLSDGEPLDPPAELPLAVYPVVIVDGRVTIEVPDGPLELNEDA
;
A
#
# COMPACT_ATOMS: atom_id res chain seq x y z
N MET A 1 -11.09 -17.33 -13.14
CA MET A 1 -9.83 -16.85 -12.56
C MET A 1 -9.83 -17.09 -11.08
N THR A 2 -8.70 -17.52 -10.56
CA THR A 2 -8.57 -17.77 -9.13
C THR A 2 -7.89 -16.60 -8.44
N THR A 3 -8.21 -16.43 -7.17
CA THR A 3 -7.58 -15.44 -6.32
C THR A 3 -6.98 -16.14 -5.12
N ARG A 4 -6.03 -15.47 -4.47
CA ARG A 4 -5.46 -15.95 -3.22
C ARG A 4 -5.56 -14.87 -2.17
N ARG A 5 -5.57 -15.31 -0.92
CA ARG A 5 -5.57 -14.40 0.22
C ARG A 5 -4.19 -14.44 0.86
N ILE A 6 -3.60 -13.27 1.03
CA ILE A 6 -2.27 -13.15 1.60
C ILE A 6 -2.39 -12.50 2.97
N ASP A 7 -1.84 -13.17 3.99
CA ASP A 7 -1.79 -12.67 5.35
C ASP A 7 -0.63 -11.68 5.47
N LEU A 8 -0.90 -10.47 5.92
CA LEU A 8 0.11 -9.43 6.03
C LEU A 8 0.57 -9.24 7.48
N LEU A 9 -0.35 -8.92 8.39
CA LEU A 9 -0.03 -8.70 9.80
C LEU A 9 -1.31 -8.76 10.63
N GLY A 10 -1.15 -8.78 11.96
CA GLY A 10 -2.29 -8.72 12.85
C GLY A 10 -2.78 -7.29 13.03
N VAL A 11 -4.09 -7.13 13.26
CA VAL A 11 -4.67 -5.79 13.45
C VAL A 11 -4.06 -5.07 14.65
N ASP A 12 -3.55 -5.83 15.64
CA ASP A 12 -2.92 -5.26 16.84
C ASP A 12 -1.47 -4.88 16.65
N GLU A 13 -0.87 -5.21 15.50
CA GLU A 13 0.54 -4.93 15.26
C GLU A 13 0.78 -3.52 14.71
N LEU A 14 -0.29 -2.81 14.34
CA LEU A 14 -0.17 -1.50 13.72
C LEU A 14 -1.17 -0.56 14.35
N GLU A 15 -0.69 0.50 14.98
CA GLU A 15 -1.55 1.49 15.60
C GLU A 15 -2.10 2.48 14.58
N ASP A 16 -3.20 3.13 14.91
CA ASP A 16 -3.78 4.14 14.05
C ASP A 16 -2.77 5.25 13.78
N GLY A 17 -2.61 5.62 12.51
CA GLY A 17 -1.61 6.60 12.09
C GLY A 17 -0.27 5.99 11.70
N GLU A 18 -0.13 4.67 11.79
CA GLU A 18 1.11 3.99 11.44
C GLU A 18 1.02 3.27 10.10
N MET A 19 2.17 3.01 9.51
CA MET A 19 2.27 2.17 8.32
C MET A 19 3.49 1.26 8.43
N ARG A 20 3.42 0.13 7.75
CA ARG A 20 4.50 -0.87 7.79
C ARG A 20 4.63 -1.55 6.44
N MET A 21 5.88 -1.73 6.01
CA MET A 21 6.19 -2.48 4.81
C MET A 21 6.16 -3.98 5.10
N VAL A 22 5.45 -4.73 4.26
CA VAL A 22 5.43 -6.19 4.30
C VAL A 22 5.90 -6.70 2.95
N TRP A 23 6.93 -7.55 2.94
CA TRP A 23 7.44 -8.13 1.70
C TRP A 23 6.74 -9.46 1.44
N VAL A 24 5.89 -9.48 0.43
CA VAL A 24 5.15 -10.67 0.03
C VAL A 24 6.05 -11.52 -0.84
N ASP A 25 6.11 -12.82 -0.53
CA ASP A 25 6.96 -13.79 -1.28
C ASP A 25 8.40 -13.32 -1.39
N SER A 26 8.86 -12.53 -0.44
CA SER A 26 10.22 -11.98 -0.35
C SER A 26 10.59 -11.03 -1.49
N SER A 27 9.65 -10.65 -2.35
CA SER A 27 9.96 -9.81 -3.52
C SER A 27 8.98 -8.66 -3.75
N ASP A 28 7.73 -8.80 -3.32
CA ASP A 28 6.70 -7.80 -3.62
C ASP A 28 6.40 -6.94 -2.38
N PRO A 29 6.81 -5.67 -2.38
CA PRO A 29 6.56 -4.81 -1.22
C PRO A 29 5.12 -4.32 -1.19
N VAL A 30 4.49 -4.45 -0.03
CA VAL A 30 3.15 -3.95 0.24
C VAL A 30 3.23 -3.05 1.46
N VAL A 31 2.78 -1.81 1.35
CA VAL A 31 2.66 -0.95 2.52
C VAL A 31 1.27 -1.10 3.10
N VAL A 32 1.21 -1.44 4.39
CA VAL A 32 -0.04 -1.54 5.14
C VAL A 32 -0.18 -0.28 5.97
N ILE A 33 -1.31 0.36 5.87
CA ILE A 33 -1.58 1.64 6.53
C ILE A 33 -2.81 1.49 7.42
N HIS A 34 -2.69 1.93 8.66
CA HIS A 34 -3.82 1.98 9.58
C HIS A 34 -4.11 3.45 9.85
N GLN A 35 -5.26 3.93 9.39
CA GLN A 35 -5.63 5.33 9.56
C GLN A 35 -7.15 5.45 9.70
N ASN A 36 -7.57 6.23 10.69
CA ASN A 36 -9.00 6.47 10.98
C ASN A 36 -9.80 5.17 11.17
N GLY A 37 -9.19 4.18 11.82
CA GLY A 37 -9.84 2.90 12.09
C GLY A 37 -9.91 1.96 10.91
N GLU A 38 -9.34 2.33 9.77
CA GLU A 38 -9.36 1.51 8.56
C GLU A 38 -7.97 1.07 8.19
N PHE A 39 -7.89 -0.08 7.54
CA PHE A 39 -6.63 -0.60 6.99
C PHE A 39 -6.65 -0.49 5.47
N ASN A 40 -5.56 0.02 4.91
CA ASN A 40 -5.34 0.08 3.47
C ASN A 40 -4.06 -0.66 3.14
N ALA A 41 -4.02 -1.29 1.97
CA ALA A 41 -2.82 -1.97 1.48
C ALA A 41 -2.57 -1.52 0.05
N LEU A 42 -1.37 -1.01 -0.19
CA LEU A 42 -0.98 -0.47 -1.49
C LEU A 42 0.39 -1.01 -1.86
N GLN A 43 0.76 -0.87 -3.15
CA GLN A 43 2.14 -1.18 -3.52
C GLN A 43 3.09 -0.39 -2.63
N GLY A 44 4.16 -1.01 -2.21
CA GLY A 44 5.07 -0.43 -1.23
C GLY A 44 6.09 0.54 -1.80
N THR A 45 6.12 0.72 -3.13
CA THR A 45 7.07 1.60 -3.78
C THR A 45 6.36 2.67 -4.60
N CYS A 46 7.00 3.84 -4.72
CA CYS A 46 6.44 4.94 -5.47
C CYS A 46 6.30 4.57 -6.95
N SER A 47 5.21 4.99 -7.60
CA SER A 47 4.98 4.70 -9.01
C SER A 47 5.89 5.50 -9.94
N HIS A 48 6.37 6.66 -9.48
CA HIS A 48 7.23 7.54 -10.28
C HIS A 48 8.68 7.03 -10.34
N GLU A 49 9.27 6.80 -9.15
CA GLU A 49 10.63 6.28 -9.03
C GLU A 49 10.66 5.31 -7.86
N TYR A 50 11.60 4.36 -7.88
CA TYR A 50 11.72 3.41 -6.79
C TYR A 50 12.06 4.15 -5.49
N TYR A 51 11.14 4.07 -4.54
CA TYR A 51 11.33 4.60 -3.19
C TYR A 51 10.36 3.88 -2.28
N GLU A 52 10.84 3.40 -1.14
CA GLU A 52 10.00 2.66 -0.21
C GLU A 52 9.06 3.63 0.51
N LEU A 53 7.76 3.42 0.33
CA LEU A 53 6.73 4.35 0.78
C LEU A 53 6.52 4.35 2.29
N ASP A 54 6.99 3.31 2.99
CA ASP A 54 6.93 3.30 4.45
C ASP A 54 7.82 4.39 5.07
N ARG A 55 8.68 5.02 4.27
CA ARG A 55 9.49 6.16 4.69
C ARG A 55 8.79 7.50 4.45
N GLY A 56 7.59 7.44 3.89
CA GLY A 56 6.83 8.64 3.58
C GLY A 56 6.02 9.16 4.74
N PHE A 57 5.05 10.00 4.41
CA PHE A 57 4.23 10.69 5.41
C PHE A 57 2.76 10.39 5.18
N LEU A 58 2.03 10.20 6.28
CA LEU A 58 0.58 10.08 6.23
C LEU A 58 -0.05 11.40 6.64
N THR A 59 -0.99 11.88 5.83
CA THR A 59 -1.88 12.95 6.21
C THR A 59 -3.30 12.46 5.93
N ALA A 60 -4.32 13.19 6.36
CA ALA A 60 -5.70 12.72 6.27
C ALA A 60 -6.02 12.17 4.87
N GLY A 61 -6.12 10.85 4.77
CA GLY A 61 -6.48 10.17 3.52
C GLY A 61 -5.41 10.13 2.44
N THR A 62 -4.18 10.57 2.72
CA THR A 62 -3.12 10.59 1.71
C THR A 62 -1.79 10.03 2.24
N LEU A 63 -1.00 9.50 1.31
CA LEU A 63 0.37 9.04 1.55
C LEU A 63 1.30 9.87 0.66
N THR A 64 2.31 10.48 1.25
CA THR A 64 3.27 11.30 0.52
C THR A 64 4.59 10.57 0.34
N CYS A 65 5.03 10.44 -0.91
CA CYS A 65 6.37 9.94 -1.21
C CYS A 65 7.37 11.08 -0.96
N PRO A 66 8.38 10.89 -0.08
CA PRO A 66 9.28 11.99 0.27
C PRO A 66 10.28 12.34 -0.82
N LEU A 67 10.42 11.49 -1.84
CA LEU A 67 11.41 11.74 -2.89
C LEU A 67 11.13 13.02 -3.69
N HIS A 68 9.88 13.23 -4.08
CA HIS A 68 9.46 14.45 -4.77
C HIS A 68 8.19 15.07 -4.18
N MET A 69 7.80 14.61 -2.98
CA MET A 69 6.63 15.09 -2.27
C MET A 69 5.30 14.90 -3.01
N SER A 70 5.23 13.90 -3.88
CA SER A 70 3.97 13.54 -4.53
C SER A 70 3.05 12.85 -3.54
N ARG A 71 1.80 13.30 -3.48
CA ARG A 71 0.78 12.69 -2.61
C ARG A 71 -0.08 11.73 -3.41
N PHE A 72 -0.49 10.65 -2.76
CA PHE A 72 -1.37 9.65 -3.35
C PHE A 72 -2.59 9.48 -2.46
N ASP A 73 -3.76 9.40 -3.08
CA ASP A 73 -5.01 9.13 -2.37
C ASP A 73 -5.03 7.68 -1.90
N LEU A 74 -5.32 7.45 -0.63
CA LEU A 74 -5.31 6.09 -0.08
C LEU A 74 -6.47 5.24 -0.58
N SER A 75 -7.57 5.84 -1.01
CA SER A 75 -8.75 5.09 -1.44
C SER A 75 -8.58 4.45 -2.81
N ASP A 76 -7.89 5.10 -3.73
CA ASP A 76 -7.74 4.62 -5.11
C ASP A 76 -6.31 4.63 -5.62
N GLY A 77 -5.36 5.14 -4.83
CA GLY A 77 -3.96 5.21 -5.22
C GLY A 77 -3.63 6.32 -6.19
N GLU A 78 -4.60 7.17 -6.56
CA GLU A 78 -4.38 8.20 -7.57
C GLU A 78 -3.40 9.26 -7.10
N PRO A 79 -2.45 9.67 -7.97
CA PRO A 79 -1.54 10.75 -7.62
C PRO A 79 -2.26 12.10 -7.62
N LEU A 80 -2.00 12.88 -6.59
CA LEU A 80 -2.61 14.21 -6.42
C LEU A 80 -1.65 15.32 -6.83
N ASP A 81 -0.36 15.03 -6.90
CA ASP A 81 0.66 16.01 -7.25
C ASP A 81 1.68 15.41 -8.23
N PRO A 82 2.21 16.24 -9.16
CA PRO A 82 3.34 15.80 -9.95
C PRO A 82 4.59 15.62 -9.06
N PRO A 83 5.63 14.90 -9.48
CA PRO A 83 5.79 14.33 -10.83
C PRO A 83 5.14 12.96 -11.01
N ALA A 84 4.54 12.38 -9.97
CA ALA A 84 3.90 11.08 -10.12
C ALA A 84 2.65 11.21 -11.01
N GLU A 85 2.55 10.32 -11.99
CA GLU A 85 1.43 10.29 -12.93
C GLU A 85 0.65 8.98 -12.88
N LEU A 86 1.30 7.89 -12.49
CA LEU A 86 0.63 6.59 -12.36
C LEU A 86 0.09 6.42 -10.95
N PRO A 87 -1.12 5.85 -10.82
CA PRO A 87 -1.63 5.54 -9.49
C PRO A 87 -0.82 4.43 -8.84
N LEU A 88 -0.85 4.36 -7.52
CA LEU A 88 -0.35 3.21 -6.80
C LEU A 88 -1.36 2.09 -6.92
N ALA A 89 -0.89 0.85 -7.07
CA ALA A 89 -1.78 -0.30 -7.04
C ALA A 89 -2.38 -0.42 -5.64
N VAL A 90 -3.69 -0.61 -5.57
CA VAL A 90 -4.42 -0.76 -4.31
C VAL A 90 -4.91 -2.21 -4.23
N TYR A 91 -4.63 -2.87 -3.11
CA TYR A 91 -5.02 -4.26 -2.91
C TYR A 91 -6.20 -4.33 -1.95
N PRO A 92 -7.27 -5.08 -2.30
CA PRO A 92 -8.43 -5.20 -1.43
C PRO A 92 -8.08 -5.83 -0.08
N VAL A 93 -8.43 -5.16 1.00
CA VAL A 93 -8.16 -5.65 2.36
C VAL A 93 -9.37 -6.40 2.90
N VAL A 94 -9.11 -7.56 3.48
CA VAL A 94 -10.12 -8.36 4.18
C VAL A 94 -9.57 -8.70 5.55
N ILE A 95 -10.30 -8.33 6.59
CA ILE A 95 -9.90 -8.67 7.97
C ILE A 95 -10.50 -10.02 8.32
N VAL A 96 -9.65 -10.98 8.66
CA VAL A 96 -10.05 -12.35 9.00
C VAL A 96 -9.41 -12.74 10.31
N ASP A 97 -10.23 -13.03 11.31
CA ASP A 97 -9.75 -13.50 12.63
C ASP A 97 -8.65 -12.62 13.22
N GLY A 98 -8.83 -11.29 13.13
CA GLY A 98 -7.87 -10.35 13.66
C GLY A 98 -6.62 -10.18 12.82
N ARG A 99 -6.61 -10.67 11.58
CA ARG A 99 -5.48 -10.55 10.66
C ARG A 99 -5.83 -9.65 9.47
N VAL A 100 -4.92 -8.77 9.12
CA VAL A 100 -5.03 -7.97 7.90
C VAL A 100 -4.57 -8.82 6.74
N THR A 101 -5.48 -9.12 5.82
CA THR A 101 -5.18 -9.90 4.62
C THR A 101 -5.55 -9.10 3.39
N ILE A 102 -4.99 -9.49 2.24
CA ILE A 102 -5.40 -8.95 0.96
C ILE A 102 -5.86 -10.08 0.05
N GLU A 103 -6.84 -9.78 -0.80
CA GLU A 103 -7.31 -10.73 -1.82
C GLU A 103 -6.83 -10.27 -3.17
N VAL A 104 -6.02 -11.07 -3.82
CA VAL A 104 -5.38 -10.70 -5.09
C VAL A 104 -5.43 -11.88 -6.05
N PRO A 105 -5.33 -11.62 -7.37
CA PRO A 105 -5.22 -12.72 -8.34
C PRO A 105 -3.98 -13.56 -8.06
N ASP A 106 -4.05 -14.83 -8.43
CA ASP A 106 -2.88 -15.71 -8.34
C ASP A 106 -1.75 -15.17 -9.21
N GLY A 107 -0.52 -15.38 -8.75
CA GLY A 107 0.67 -14.92 -9.43
C GLY A 107 1.30 -13.71 -8.74
N PRO A 108 2.26 -13.04 -9.39
CA PRO A 108 2.91 -11.86 -8.82
C PRO A 108 1.92 -10.73 -8.58
N LEU A 109 2.17 -9.92 -7.56
CA LEU A 109 1.34 -8.75 -7.30
C LEU A 109 1.53 -7.72 -8.40
N GLU A 110 0.43 -7.10 -8.82
CA GLU A 110 0.51 -6.00 -9.76
C GLU A 110 1.03 -4.76 -9.05
N LEU A 111 1.89 -4.03 -9.72
CA LEU A 111 2.29 -2.71 -9.27
C LEU A 111 2.47 -1.80 -10.47
N ASN A 112 2.31 -0.52 -10.23
CA ASN A 112 2.44 0.50 -11.28
C ASN A 112 3.74 1.25 -11.07
N GLU A 113 4.55 1.34 -12.13
CA GLU A 113 5.80 2.08 -12.05
C GLU A 113 6.16 2.62 -13.43
N ASP A 114 6.78 3.80 -13.44
CA ASP A 114 7.27 4.41 -14.67
C ASP A 114 8.44 3.60 -15.22
N ALA A 115 8.43 3.45 -16.52
CA ALA A 115 9.49 2.72 -17.23
C ALA A 115 10.79 3.53 -17.26
#